data_d4a8bfb169b4420ef9408131fe62c9e3
#
_entry.id   d4a8bfb169b4420ef9408131fe62c9e3
#
_cell.length_a   1.000
_cell.length_b   1.000
_cell.length_c   1.000
_cell.angle_alpha   90.00
_cell.angle_beta   90.00
_cell.angle_gamma   90.00
#
_symmetry.space_group_name_H-M   'P 1'
#
loop_
_entity.id
_entity.type
_entity.pdbx_description
1 polymer ?
#
loop_
_entity_poly.entity_id
_entity_poly.type
_entity_poly.pdbx_seq_one_letter_code
_entity_poly.pdbx_strand_id
1 'polypeptide(L)'
;MLDVVGPSFTKEIFYTARQFNADEAKTMGLINRIVPDGELESYVKKYAETIAGNAPLTIKALKHVVGELVKDESKRDTKGMEAVVGACFKSRDYTEGRTAFMEKRKPVFTGT
;
A
#
# COMPACT_ATOMS: atom_id res chain seq x y z
N MET A 1 11.04 10.48 4.61
CA MET A 1 12.30 10.29 3.86
C MET A 1 13.16 9.21 4.51
N LEU A 2 13.61 9.38 5.76
CA LEU A 2 14.50 8.45 6.46
C LEU A 2 14.00 6.99 6.45
N ASP A 3 12.72 6.80 6.78
CA ASP A 3 12.10 5.45 6.85
C ASP A 3 11.91 4.80 5.46
N VAL A 4 12.02 5.57 4.39
CA VAL A 4 11.87 5.08 3.01
C VAL A 4 13.22 4.71 2.40
N VAL A 5 14.18 5.64 2.43
CA VAL A 5 15.46 5.45 1.73
C VAL A 5 16.63 5.15 2.67
N GLY A 6 16.38 5.11 3.97
CA GLY A 6 17.39 4.87 4.99
C GLY A 6 18.35 6.07 5.24
N PRO A 7 19.20 5.97 6.26
CA PRO A 7 20.04 7.09 6.70
C PRO A 7 21.12 7.47 5.69
N SER A 8 21.65 6.53 4.93
CA SER A 8 22.71 6.79 3.94
C SER A 8 22.19 7.67 2.80
N PHE A 9 21.17 7.22 2.08
CA PHE A 9 20.59 7.98 0.98
C PHE A 9 19.93 9.27 1.45
N THR A 10 19.33 9.30 2.67
CA THR A 10 18.83 10.56 3.24
C THR A 10 19.95 11.59 3.35
N LYS A 11 21.13 11.22 3.87
CA LYS A 11 22.28 12.13 3.97
C LYS A 11 22.77 12.57 2.59
N GLU A 12 22.90 11.64 1.64
CA GLU A 12 23.33 11.96 0.28
C GLU A 12 22.41 12.98 -0.37
N ILE A 13 21.09 12.76 -0.31
CA ILE A 13 20.08 13.67 -0.89
C ILE A 13 20.22 15.08 -0.31
N PHE A 14 20.28 15.20 1.01
CA PHE A 14 20.30 16.51 1.66
C PHE A 14 21.67 17.20 1.62
N TYR A 15 22.77 16.45 1.69
CA TYR A 15 24.12 17.03 1.70
C TYR A 15 24.54 17.52 0.31
N THR A 16 24.15 16.79 -0.74
CA THR A 16 24.55 17.15 -2.11
C THR A 16 23.57 18.10 -2.78
N ALA A 17 22.30 18.09 -2.36
CA ALA A 17 21.20 18.84 -2.99
C ALA A 17 21.14 18.69 -4.52
N ARG A 18 21.75 17.59 -5.08
CA ARG A 18 21.74 17.30 -6.51
C ARG A 18 20.40 16.75 -6.96
N GLN A 19 20.14 16.86 -8.23
CA GLN A 19 19.02 16.17 -8.84
C GLN A 19 19.34 14.68 -9.02
N PHE A 20 18.38 13.83 -8.73
CA PHE A 20 18.45 12.39 -8.93
C PHE A 20 17.51 12.01 -10.07
N ASN A 21 17.95 11.11 -10.94
CA ASN A 21 17.10 10.60 -12.00
C ASN A 21 16.15 9.48 -11.47
N ALA A 22 15.25 9.00 -12.33
CA ALA A 22 14.25 8.01 -11.94
C ALA A 22 14.86 6.66 -11.54
N ASP A 23 15.94 6.23 -12.17
CA ASP A 23 16.61 4.98 -11.85
C ASP A 23 17.30 5.03 -10.50
N GLU A 24 17.95 6.15 -10.17
CA GLU A 24 18.51 6.40 -8.85
C GLU A 24 17.42 6.41 -7.78
N ALA A 25 16.31 7.12 -8.02
CA ALA A 25 15.18 7.18 -7.11
C ALA A 25 14.55 5.78 -6.85
N LYS A 26 14.50 4.93 -7.89
CA LYS A 26 14.06 3.54 -7.78
C LYS A 26 15.05 2.69 -7.00
N THR A 27 16.34 2.85 -7.26
CA THR A 27 17.41 2.14 -6.53
C THR A 27 17.41 2.46 -5.04
N MET A 28 17.16 3.72 -4.68
CA MET A 28 17.03 4.16 -3.28
C MET A 28 15.74 3.66 -2.60
N GLY A 29 14.78 3.15 -3.36
CA GLY A 29 13.45 2.81 -2.84
C GLY A 29 12.52 4.00 -2.66
N LEU A 30 12.86 5.18 -3.19
CA LEU A 30 12.03 6.39 -3.10
C LEU A 30 10.76 6.26 -3.95
N ILE A 31 10.85 5.57 -5.08
CA ILE A 31 9.73 5.25 -5.96
C ILE A 31 9.66 3.75 -6.25
N ASN A 32 8.47 3.24 -6.53
CA ASN A 32 8.23 1.81 -6.74
C ASN A 32 8.37 1.39 -8.21
N ARG A 33 8.05 2.29 -9.15
CA ARG A 33 7.99 1.99 -10.59
C ARG A 33 8.48 3.17 -11.40
N ILE A 34 9.04 2.85 -12.55
CA ILE A 34 9.32 3.77 -13.64
C ILE A 34 8.48 3.27 -14.82
N VAL A 35 7.82 4.17 -15.49
CA VAL A 35 7.02 3.89 -16.68
C VAL A 35 7.52 4.77 -17.84
N PRO A 36 7.39 4.34 -19.10
CA PRO A 36 7.76 5.15 -20.26
C PRO A 36 7.00 6.47 -20.31
N ASP A 37 7.61 7.48 -20.91
CA ASP A 37 6.95 8.76 -21.15
C ASP A 37 5.65 8.57 -21.94
N GLY A 38 4.59 9.26 -21.53
CA GLY A 38 3.27 9.15 -22.14
C GLY A 38 2.40 8.00 -21.62
N GLU A 39 2.95 7.04 -20.85
CA GLU A 39 2.18 5.92 -20.29
C GLU A 39 1.76 6.14 -18.84
N LEU A 40 2.26 7.17 -18.18
CA LEU A 40 2.04 7.39 -16.74
C LEU A 40 0.55 7.46 -16.39
N GLU A 41 -0.24 8.21 -17.13
CA GLU A 41 -1.65 8.40 -16.85
C GLU A 41 -2.44 7.09 -16.97
N SER A 42 -2.23 6.34 -18.05
CA SER A 42 -2.88 5.04 -18.28
C SER A 42 -2.47 4.01 -17.24
N TYR A 43 -1.19 4.00 -16.87
CA TYR A 43 -0.66 3.13 -15.81
C TYR A 43 -1.29 3.45 -14.46
N VAL A 44 -1.32 4.73 -14.06
CA VAL A 44 -1.91 5.17 -12.78
C VAL A 44 -3.40 4.86 -12.73
N LYS A 45 -4.14 5.11 -13.83
CA LYS A 45 -5.56 4.76 -13.92
C LYS A 45 -5.80 3.27 -13.69
N LYS A 46 -5.06 2.40 -14.41
CA LYS A 46 -5.16 0.95 -14.24
C LYS A 46 -4.80 0.51 -12.82
N TYR A 47 -3.80 1.14 -12.22
CA TYR A 47 -3.37 0.85 -10.86
C TYR A 47 -4.46 1.23 -9.84
N ALA A 48 -5.07 2.41 -10.00
CA ALA A 48 -6.18 2.86 -9.17
C ALA A 48 -7.43 1.97 -9.31
N GLU A 49 -7.77 1.55 -10.53
CA GLU A 49 -8.86 0.60 -10.80
C GLU A 49 -8.60 -0.76 -10.14
N THR A 50 -7.34 -1.23 -10.15
CA THR A 50 -6.94 -2.46 -9.46
C THR A 50 -7.15 -2.34 -7.95
N ILE A 51 -6.76 -1.22 -7.35
CA ILE A 51 -6.97 -0.96 -5.92
C ILE A 51 -8.48 -0.87 -5.61
N ALA A 52 -9.24 -0.13 -6.42
CA ALA A 52 -10.67 0.04 -6.24
C ALA A 52 -11.46 -1.29 -6.39
N GLY A 53 -10.91 -2.24 -7.13
CA GLY A 53 -11.49 -3.58 -7.29
C GLY A 53 -11.21 -4.55 -6.14
N ASN A 54 -10.38 -4.16 -5.15
CA ASN A 54 -10.09 -4.99 -3.98
C ASN A 54 -11.05 -4.71 -2.82
N ALA A 55 -11.10 -5.63 -1.83
CA ALA A 55 -11.97 -5.52 -0.66
C ALA A 55 -11.68 -4.24 0.15
N PRO A 56 -12.62 -3.29 0.24
CA PRO A 56 -12.38 -1.97 0.84
C PRO A 56 -11.96 -2.04 2.32
N LEU A 57 -12.55 -2.95 3.08
CA LEU A 57 -12.19 -3.14 4.50
C LEU A 57 -10.76 -3.63 4.65
N THR A 58 -10.29 -4.51 3.76
CA THR A 58 -8.90 -5.00 3.78
C THR A 58 -7.92 -3.87 3.50
N ILE A 59 -8.21 -3.03 2.48
CA ILE A 59 -7.36 -1.87 2.17
C ILE A 59 -7.32 -0.89 3.35
N LYS A 60 -8.49 -0.61 3.97
CA LYS A 60 -8.59 0.26 5.15
C LYS A 60 -7.80 -0.31 6.33
N ALA A 61 -7.95 -1.61 6.60
CA ALA A 61 -7.23 -2.29 7.68
C ALA A 61 -5.71 -2.24 7.45
N LEU A 62 -5.25 -2.57 6.24
CA LEU A 62 -3.83 -2.53 5.90
C LEU A 62 -3.24 -1.12 6.07
N LYS A 63 -3.95 -0.09 5.61
CA LYS A 63 -3.53 1.31 5.78
C LYS A 63 -3.39 1.69 7.25
N HIS A 64 -4.32 1.26 8.10
CA HIS A 64 -4.26 1.49 9.55
C HIS A 64 -3.09 0.74 10.18
N VAL A 65 -2.97 -0.58 9.92
CA VAL A 65 -1.91 -1.43 10.49
C VAL A 65 -0.52 -0.93 10.11
N VAL A 66 -0.28 -0.61 8.83
CA VAL A 66 1.01 -0.06 8.40
C VAL A 66 1.31 1.28 9.09
N GLY A 67 0.28 2.15 9.24
CA GLY A 67 0.42 3.42 9.96
C GLY A 67 0.78 3.24 11.44
N GLU A 68 0.30 2.17 12.08
CA GLU A 68 0.69 1.85 13.47
C GLU A 68 2.10 1.25 13.56
N LEU A 69 2.46 0.37 12.61
CA LEU A 69 3.76 -0.32 12.63
C LEU A 69 4.97 0.61 12.45
N VAL A 70 4.79 1.77 11.79
CA VAL A 70 5.86 2.78 11.67
C VAL A 70 6.06 3.65 12.91
N LYS A 71 5.18 3.53 13.93
CA LYS A 71 5.34 4.19 15.22
C LYS A 71 6.28 3.39 16.14
N ASP A 72 6.83 4.06 17.16
CA ASP A 72 7.47 3.38 18.28
C ASP A 72 6.54 2.33 18.87
N GLU A 73 7.05 1.17 19.22
CA GLU A 73 6.25 0.03 19.70
C GLU A 73 5.33 0.42 20.88
N SER A 74 5.84 1.23 21.80
CA SER A 74 5.10 1.73 22.99
C SER A 74 3.90 2.65 22.64
N LYS A 75 3.84 3.15 21.40
CA LYS A 75 2.79 4.07 20.92
C LYS A 75 1.80 3.41 19.95
N ARG A 76 1.98 2.12 19.67
CA ARG A 76 1.11 1.37 18.74
C ARG A 76 -0.23 1.05 19.37
N ASP A 77 -1.30 1.28 18.65
CA ASP A 77 -2.63 0.79 19.01
C ASP A 77 -2.81 -0.67 18.56
N THR A 78 -2.20 -1.60 19.30
CA THR A 78 -2.27 -3.04 19.01
C THR A 78 -3.71 -3.55 19.00
N LYS A 79 -4.56 -3.08 19.93
CA LYS A 79 -5.97 -3.49 20.00
C LYS A 79 -6.77 -2.99 18.79
N GLY A 80 -6.50 -1.75 18.35
CA GLY A 80 -7.10 -1.20 17.14
C GLY A 80 -6.68 -1.98 15.88
N MET A 81 -5.39 -2.35 15.77
CA MET A 81 -4.91 -3.21 14.68
C MET A 81 -5.64 -4.56 14.65
N GLU A 82 -5.74 -5.24 15.78
CA GLU A 82 -6.46 -6.53 15.90
C GLU A 82 -7.94 -6.38 15.54
N ALA A 83 -8.58 -5.30 16.00
CA ALA A 83 -9.99 -5.04 15.74
C ALA A 83 -10.28 -4.84 14.25
N VAL A 84 -9.48 -4.04 13.53
CA VAL A 84 -9.70 -3.81 12.09
C VAL A 84 -9.42 -5.05 11.24
N VAL A 85 -8.42 -5.86 11.62
CA VAL A 85 -8.15 -7.15 10.98
C VAL A 85 -9.27 -8.13 11.24
N GLY A 86 -9.74 -8.24 12.49
CA GLY A 86 -10.87 -9.09 12.86
C GLY A 86 -12.16 -8.72 12.14
N ALA A 87 -12.40 -7.42 11.90
CA ALA A 87 -13.55 -6.95 11.13
C ALA A 87 -13.50 -7.43 9.67
N CYS A 88 -12.32 -7.47 9.06
CA CYS A 88 -12.17 -7.99 7.69
C CYS A 88 -12.63 -9.46 7.60
N PHE A 89 -12.21 -10.32 8.53
CA PHE A 89 -12.59 -11.74 8.54
C PHE A 89 -14.07 -11.99 8.81
N LYS A 90 -14.75 -11.04 9.46
CA LYS A 90 -16.20 -11.12 9.77
C LYS A 90 -17.06 -10.48 8.68
N SER A 91 -16.46 -9.86 7.67
CA SER A 91 -17.16 -9.12 6.63
C SER A 91 -17.85 -10.03 5.61
N ARG A 92 -18.87 -9.48 4.94
CA ARG A 92 -19.47 -10.12 3.75
C ARG A 92 -18.46 -10.24 2.62
N ASP A 93 -17.59 -9.25 2.49
CA ASP A 93 -16.53 -9.26 1.47
C ASP A 93 -15.57 -10.43 1.65
N TYR A 94 -15.29 -10.85 2.87
CA TYR A 94 -14.48 -12.06 3.12
C TYR A 94 -15.17 -13.32 2.62
N THR A 95 -16.47 -13.45 2.88
CA THR A 95 -17.28 -14.57 2.40
C THR A 95 -17.36 -14.56 0.88
N GLU A 96 -17.65 -13.40 0.28
CA GLU A 96 -17.68 -13.21 -1.17
C GLU A 96 -16.34 -13.58 -1.81
N GLY A 97 -15.23 -13.11 -1.26
CA GLY A 97 -13.90 -13.40 -1.78
C GLY A 97 -13.59 -14.91 -1.81
N ARG A 98 -13.94 -15.62 -0.74
CA ARG A 98 -13.79 -17.08 -0.68
C ARG A 98 -14.68 -17.80 -1.71
N THR A 99 -15.94 -17.38 -1.80
CA THR A 99 -16.91 -17.98 -2.75
C THR A 99 -16.46 -17.74 -4.19
N ALA A 100 -16.13 -16.50 -4.54
CA ALA A 100 -15.65 -16.15 -5.86
C ALA A 100 -14.38 -16.90 -6.26
N PHE A 101 -13.45 -17.12 -5.30
CA PHE A 101 -12.25 -17.91 -5.54
C PHE A 101 -12.57 -19.36 -5.87
N MET A 102 -13.48 -20.01 -5.12
CA MET A 102 -13.91 -21.38 -5.38
C MET A 102 -14.65 -21.53 -6.71
N GLU A 103 -15.46 -20.53 -7.06
CA GLU A 103 -16.22 -20.48 -8.31
C GLU A 103 -15.41 -19.98 -9.52
N LYS A 104 -14.13 -19.60 -9.32
CA LYS A 104 -13.22 -19.05 -10.34
C LYS A 104 -13.80 -17.83 -11.07
N ARG A 105 -14.52 -16.98 -10.36
CA ARG A 105 -15.07 -15.72 -10.86
C ARG A 105 -14.45 -14.51 -10.17
N LYS A 106 -14.62 -13.34 -10.76
CA LYS A 106 -14.23 -12.09 -10.13
C LYS A 106 -15.16 -11.81 -8.94
N PRO A 107 -14.61 -11.46 -7.75
CA PRO A 107 -15.42 -11.05 -6.60
C PRO A 107 -16.07 -9.68 -6.82
N VAL A 108 -17.18 -9.44 -6.12
CA VAL A 108 -17.85 -8.15 -6.04
C VAL A 108 -17.85 -7.68 -4.59
N PHE A 109 -16.94 -6.81 -4.27
CA PHE A 109 -16.78 -6.28 -2.91
C PHE A 109 -17.65 -5.04 -2.69
N THR A 110 -18.23 -4.94 -1.50
CA THR A 110 -19.17 -3.88 -1.11
C THR A 110 -18.69 -3.06 0.10
N GLY A 111 -17.65 -3.52 0.78
CA GLY A 111 -17.14 -2.87 1.98
C GLY A 111 -17.95 -3.16 3.25
N THR A 112 -18.68 -4.28 3.28
CA THR A 112 -19.55 -4.65 4.41
C THR A 112 -19.24 -6.03 4.96
#